data_c5535273ae694eeaa37981ea21f1046a
#
_entry.id   c5535273ae694eeaa37981ea21f1046a
#
_cell.length_a   1.000
_cell.length_b   1.000
_cell.length_c   1.000
_cell.angle_alpha   90.00
_cell.angle_beta   90.00
_cell.angle_gamma   90.00
#
_symmetry.space_group_name_H-M   'P 1'
#
loop_
_entity.id
_entity.type
_entity.pdbx_description
1 polymer ?
#
loop_
_entity_poly.entity_id
_entity_poly.type
_entity_poly.pdbx_seq_one_letter_code
_entity_poly.pdbx_strand_id
1 'polypeptide(L)'
;PLGFTDFDAEGMLVEGFDQLSTMATIYNHPYYPVHMEKLGFEKDADWVEYKIYIPDAIPDKHKRISELIQRKYNLKIKKYTSGKIAKDYGQKIFELMNEAYSPLYGYSPLTQRQIDQYVKMYLPILDLRMVTLITDANDELVCVGISMPSLAEALQKSHGRLLPLGWFYLLKALFMKRRAKMLDLLLVAVKPEYQNKGVNALLFSDLIPVYQKLGFIFAESNPELELNGKVQAQWDYFETQQHKRRRAFIKEIK
;
A
#
# COMPACT_ATOMS: atom_id res chain seq x y z
N PRO A 1 -18.22 3.33 5.04
CA PRO A 1 -18.75 2.80 3.78
C PRO A 1 -17.67 1.96 3.08
N LEU A 2 -18.10 1.02 2.26
CA LEU A 2 -17.25 0.37 1.28
C LEU A 2 -17.21 1.24 0.03
N GLY A 3 -16.02 1.36 -0.59
CA GLY A 3 -15.88 1.92 -1.92
C GLY A 3 -16.40 0.99 -3.02
N PHE A 4 -16.36 1.45 -4.26
CA PHE A 4 -16.62 0.59 -5.43
C PHE A 4 -15.40 -0.22 -5.85
N THR A 5 -14.21 0.29 -5.56
CA THR A 5 -12.93 -0.34 -5.86
C THR A 5 -11.99 -0.15 -4.68
N ASP A 6 -10.92 -0.93 -4.64
CA ASP A 6 -9.84 -0.84 -3.65
C ASP A 6 -9.06 0.50 -3.66
N PHE A 7 -9.33 1.37 -4.65
CA PHE A 7 -8.80 2.75 -4.70
C PHE A 7 -9.71 3.78 -4.03
N ASP A 8 -10.90 3.39 -3.63
CA ASP A 8 -11.79 4.23 -2.86
C ASP A 8 -11.47 4.08 -1.36
N ALA A 9 -11.72 5.12 -0.59
CA ALA A 9 -11.48 5.06 0.84
C ALA A 9 -12.45 4.11 1.53
N GLU A 10 -11.92 3.11 2.24
CA GLU A 10 -12.68 2.07 2.91
C GLU A 10 -12.74 2.25 4.42
N GLY A 11 -13.86 1.88 4.99
CA GLY A 11 -14.08 1.85 6.42
C GLY A 11 -14.15 3.22 7.10
N MET A 12 -14.88 3.27 8.20
CA MET A 12 -14.94 4.39 9.12
C MET A 12 -13.84 4.23 10.18
N LEU A 13 -13.07 5.27 10.45
CA LEU A 13 -12.07 5.25 11.52
C LEU A 13 -12.76 5.00 12.87
N VAL A 14 -12.30 3.99 13.62
CA VAL A 14 -12.82 3.62 14.95
C VAL A 14 -11.75 3.65 16.03
N GLU A 15 -10.46 3.54 15.67
CA GLU A 15 -9.31 3.70 16.56
C GLU A 15 -8.21 4.53 15.87
N GLY A 16 -7.38 5.24 16.64
CA GLY A 16 -6.27 6.04 16.12
C GLY A 16 -6.70 7.42 15.63
N PHE A 17 -7.67 8.05 16.27
CA PHE A 17 -8.18 9.39 15.92
C PHE A 17 -7.14 10.50 16.08
N ASP A 18 -6.08 10.25 16.85
CA ASP A 18 -4.93 11.13 17.06
C ASP A 18 -3.84 10.94 15.99
N GLN A 19 -3.99 9.96 15.14
CA GLN A 19 -3.02 9.63 14.08
C GLN A 19 -3.33 10.39 12.78
N LEU A 20 -2.27 10.77 12.06
CA LEU A 20 -2.41 11.42 10.76
C LEU A 20 -2.92 10.43 9.71
N SER A 21 -4.01 10.76 9.02
CA SER A 21 -4.53 9.97 7.91
C SER A 21 -3.61 10.07 6.69
N THR A 22 -3.43 8.95 5.97
CA THR A 22 -2.75 8.96 4.66
C THR A 22 -3.67 9.52 3.58
N MET A 23 -3.12 9.78 2.40
CA MET A 23 -3.91 10.25 1.26
C MET A 23 -4.96 9.22 0.79
N ALA A 24 -4.67 7.93 1.01
CA ALA A 24 -5.56 6.82 0.62
C ALA A 24 -6.75 6.63 1.57
N THR A 25 -6.78 7.31 2.73
CA THR A 25 -7.78 7.08 3.77
C THR A 25 -8.48 8.38 4.16
N ILE A 26 -9.74 8.27 4.62
CA ILE A 26 -10.50 9.40 5.12
C ILE A 26 -10.43 9.48 6.64
N TYR A 27 -10.52 10.70 7.17
CA TYR A 27 -10.70 10.95 8.59
C TYR A 27 -12.17 11.21 8.90
N ASN A 28 -12.63 10.70 10.04
CA ASN A 28 -13.91 11.04 10.64
C ASN A 28 -13.73 11.28 12.15
N HIS A 29 -14.61 12.07 12.74
CA HIS A 29 -14.57 12.34 14.18
C HIS A 29 -15.03 11.14 15.01
N PRO A 30 -14.59 11.01 16.29
CA PRO A 30 -14.91 9.88 17.15
C PRO A 30 -16.41 9.66 17.43
N TYR A 31 -17.25 10.69 17.26
CA TYR A 31 -18.67 10.57 17.48
C TYR A 31 -19.41 9.77 16.39
N TYR A 32 -18.82 9.61 15.18
CA TYR A 32 -19.48 8.90 14.08
C TYR A 32 -19.73 7.42 14.40
N PRO A 33 -18.76 6.62 14.83
CA PRO A 33 -19.00 5.22 15.19
C PRO A 33 -20.04 5.09 16.31
N VAL A 34 -20.01 6.00 17.31
CA VAL A 34 -21.02 6.02 18.38
C VAL A 34 -22.44 6.23 17.84
N HIS A 35 -22.59 7.10 16.83
CA HIS A 35 -23.91 7.27 16.19
C HIS A 35 -24.33 6.06 15.36
N MET A 36 -23.42 5.40 14.66
CA MET A 36 -23.72 4.17 13.94
C MET A 36 -24.25 3.09 14.87
N GLU A 37 -23.61 2.86 16.00
CA GLU A 37 -24.04 1.90 17.01
C GLU A 37 -25.40 2.26 17.62
N LYS A 38 -25.64 3.55 17.96
CA LYS A 38 -26.96 4.01 18.44
C LYS A 38 -28.08 3.85 17.41
N LEU A 39 -27.75 3.88 16.12
CA LEU A 39 -28.69 3.63 15.04
C LEU A 39 -28.91 2.13 14.77
N GLY A 40 -28.28 1.25 15.55
CA GLY A 40 -28.41 -0.21 15.44
C GLY A 40 -27.61 -0.82 14.30
N PHE A 41 -26.53 -0.16 13.90
CA PHE A 41 -25.53 -0.78 13.01
C PHE A 41 -24.53 -1.58 13.85
N GLU A 42 -24.09 -2.71 13.29
CA GLU A 42 -23.14 -3.62 13.90
C GLU A 42 -21.86 -3.69 13.05
N LYS A 43 -20.79 -4.26 13.62
CA LYS A 43 -19.54 -4.52 12.90
C LYS A 43 -19.79 -5.56 11.80
N ASP A 44 -19.37 -5.23 10.58
CA ASP A 44 -19.28 -6.17 9.47
C ASP A 44 -17.83 -6.64 9.27
N ALA A 45 -16.94 -5.74 8.89
CA ALA A 45 -15.52 -6.02 8.73
C ALA A 45 -14.66 -4.89 9.30
N ASP A 46 -13.48 -5.24 9.80
CA ASP A 46 -12.46 -4.29 10.23
C ASP A 46 -11.22 -4.38 9.34
N TRP A 47 -10.56 -3.25 9.16
CA TRP A 47 -9.22 -3.11 8.62
C TRP A 47 -8.32 -2.54 9.71
N VAL A 48 -7.07 -2.98 9.72
CA VAL A 48 -6.01 -2.50 10.61
C VAL A 48 -4.92 -1.84 9.79
N GLU A 49 -4.29 -0.80 10.35
CA GLU A 49 -3.19 -0.09 9.72
C GLU A 49 -1.98 -0.13 10.65
N TYR A 50 -0.81 -0.44 10.07
CA TYR A 50 0.44 -0.60 10.79
C TYR A 50 1.44 0.49 10.45
N LYS A 51 2.09 1.00 11.48
CA LYS A 51 3.33 1.74 11.38
C LYS A 51 4.49 0.75 11.46
N ILE A 52 5.28 0.67 10.40
CA ILE A 52 6.35 -0.31 10.22
C ILE A 52 7.67 0.43 10.19
N TYR A 53 8.54 0.22 11.17
CA TYR A 53 9.83 0.89 11.23
C TYR A 53 10.80 0.29 10.21
N ILE A 54 11.49 1.17 9.46
CA ILE A 54 12.48 0.75 8.48
C ILE A 54 13.73 0.28 9.23
N PRO A 55 14.12 -0.99 9.12
CA PRO A 55 15.26 -1.52 9.86
C PRO A 55 16.58 -0.93 9.34
N ASP A 56 17.59 -0.83 10.19
CA ASP A 56 18.93 -0.37 9.81
C ASP A 56 19.66 -1.32 8.84
N ALA A 57 19.29 -2.60 8.87
CA ALA A 57 19.78 -3.61 7.95
C ALA A 57 18.66 -4.59 7.58
N ILE A 58 18.72 -5.16 6.37
CA ILE A 58 17.80 -6.24 5.99
C ILE A 58 18.04 -7.43 6.93
N PRO A 59 17.00 -7.96 7.60
CA PRO A 59 17.16 -9.14 8.44
C PRO A 59 17.80 -10.30 7.68
N ASP A 60 18.79 -10.97 8.26
CA ASP A 60 19.55 -12.07 7.59
C ASP A 60 18.63 -13.17 7.08
N LYS A 61 17.55 -13.47 7.79
CA LYS A 61 16.53 -14.43 7.37
C LYS A 61 15.89 -14.03 6.04
N HIS A 62 15.51 -12.74 5.87
CA HIS A 62 14.96 -12.22 4.61
C HIS A 62 15.97 -12.33 3.47
N LYS A 63 17.23 -12.02 3.71
CA LYS A 63 18.30 -12.11 2.73
C LYS A 63 18.46 -13.55 2.20
N ARG A 64 18.55 -14.51 3.12
CA ARG A 64 18.65 -15.94 2.78
C ARG A 64 17.42 -16.46 2.04
N ILE A 65 16.21 -16.11 2.51
CA ILE A 65 14.96 -16.50 1.85
C ILE A 65 14.91 -15.89 0.45
N SER A 66 15.23 -14.62 0.30
CA SER A 66 15.25 -13.92 -0.98
C SER A 66 16.15 -14.65 -2.01
N GLU A 67 17.40 -14.95 -1.65
CA GLU A 67 18.34 -15.67 -2.52
C GLU A 67 17.83 -17.08 -2.89
N LEU A 68 17.30 -17.81 -1.91
CA LEU A 68 16.77 -19.15 -2.12
C LEU A 68 15.57 -19.15 -3.06
N ILE A 69 14.60 -18.24 -2.84
CA ILE A 69 13.38 -18.15 -3.65
C ILE A 69 13.71 -17.69 -5.07
N GLN A 70 14.60 -16.72 -5.20
CA GLN A 70 15.04 -16.25 -6.50
C GLN A 70 15.63 -17.38 -7.35
N ARG A 71 16.48 -18.22 -6.76
CA ARG A 71 17.07 -19.40 -7.44
C ARG A 71 16.03 -20.49 -7.71
N LYS A 72 15.23 -20.85 -6.69
CA LYS A 72 14.27 -21.94 -6.75
C LYS A 72 13.21 -21.74 -7.83
N TYR A 73 12.71 -20.54 -7.99
CA TYR A 73 11.64 -20.21 -8.94
C TYR A 73 12.14 -19.41 -10.15
N ASN A 74 13.47 -19.24 -10.29
CA ASN A 74 14.09 -18.46 -11.37
C ASN A 74 13.47 -17.05 -11.51
N LEU A 75 13.24 -16.37 -10.36
CA LEU A 75 12.63 -15.06 -10.32
C LEU A 75 13.67 -13.97 -10.58
N LYS A 76 13.23 -12.89 -11.22
CA LYS A 76 14.06 -11.72 -11.55
C LYS A 76 13.41 -10.45 -11.03
N ILE A 77 14.20 -9.63 -10.32
CA ILE A 77 13.79 -8.29 -9.94
C ILE A 77 14.01 -7.37 -11.15
N LYS A 78 12.96 -6.65 -11.55
CA LYS A 78 13.01 -5.65 -12.61
C LYS A 78 12.86 -4.24 -12.03
N LYS A 79 13.75 -3.36 -12.46
CA LYS A 79 13.72 -1.93 -12.14
C LYS A 79 13.59 -1.11 -13.40
N TYR A 80 12.84 -0.03 -13.29
CA TYR A 80 12.69 0.95 -14.36
C TYR A 80 13.22 2.30 -13.93
N THR A 81 13.84 2.99 -14.86
CA THR A 81 14.36 4.35 -14.67
C THR A 81 13.62 5.39 -15.52
N SER A 82 12.65 4.95 -16.29
CA SER A 82 11.87 5.80 -17.21
C SER A 82 10.43 5.36 -17.30
N GLY A 83 9.57 6.21 -17.83
CA GLY A 83 8.13 5.93 -18.02
C GLY A 83 7.78 4.73 -18.90
N LYS A 84 8.77 4.00 -19.45
CA LYS A 84 8.53 2.73 -20.17
C LYS A 84 7.79 1.69 -19.33
N ILE A 85 7.90 1.76 -18.00
CA ILE A 85 7.14 0.87 -17.10
C ILE A 85 5.63 0.91 -17.40
N ALA A 86 5.08 2.08 -17.69
CA ALA A 86 3.66 2.23 -17.99
C ALA A 86 3.27 1.45 -19.26
N LYS A 87 4.12 1.48 -20.29
CA LYS A 87 3.90 0.76 -21.53
C LYS A 87 4.09 -0.76 -21.36
N ASP A 88 5.13 -1.18 -20.66
CA ASP A 88 5.54 -2.58 -20.60
C ASP A 88 4.75 -3.37 -19.54
N TYR A 89 4.41 -2.74 -18.41
CA TYR A 89 3.81 -3.40 -17.25
C TYR A 89 2.60 -2.69 -16.66
N GLY A 90 2.23 -1.51 -17.13
CA GLY A 90 1.12 -0.75 -16.55
C GLY A 90 -0.17 -1.57 -16.45
N GLN A 91 -0.58 -2.21 -17.52
CA GLN A 91 -1.75 -3.07 -17.55
C GLN A 91 -1.54 -4.33 -16.68
N LYS A 92 -0.41 -5.02 -16.82
CA LYS A 92 -0.10 -6.25 -16.06
C LYS A 92 -0.11 -6.05 -14.54
N ILE A 93 0.25 -4.87 -14.05
CA ILE A 93 0.20 -4.53 -12.61
C ILE A 93 -1.24 -4.59 -12.10
N PHE A 94 -2.18 -3.97 -12.80
CA PHE A 94 -3.57 -3.96 -12.38
C PHE A 94 -4.30 -5.29 -12.64
N GLU A 95 -3.91 -6.03 -13.67
CA GLU A 95 -4.38 -7.40 -13.91
C GLU A 95 -3.94 -8.32 -12.76
N LEU A 96 -2.66 -8.24 -12.35
CA LEU A 96 -2.15 -8.98 -11.21
C LEU A 96 -2.86 -8.58 -9.90
N MET A 97 -3.17 -7.29 -9.73
CA MET A 97 -3.95 -6.83 -8.58
C MET A 97 -5.35 -7.44 -8.60
N ASN A 98 -6.06 -7.40 -9.73
CA ASN A 98 -7.37 -8.03 -9.88
C ASN A 98 -7.33 -9.52 -9.52
N GLU A 99 -6.31 -10.24 -9.97
CA GLU A 99 -6.14 -11.66 -9.68
C GLU A 99 -5.85 -11.92 -8.20
N ALA A 100 -4.92 -11.15 -7.62
CA ALA A 100 -4.47 -11.35 -6.25
C ALA A 100 -5.51 -10.95 -5.20
N TYR A 101 -6.34 -9.93 -5.49
CA TYR A 101 -7.28 -9.33 -4.55
C TYR A 101 -8.71 -9.86 -4.69
N SER A 102 -9.01 -10.59 -5.76
CA SER A 102 -10.36 -11.11 -6.01
C SER A 102 -11.00 -11.89 -4.83
N PRO A 103 -10.25 -12.58 -3.95
CA PRO A 103 -10.82 -13.26 -2.79
C PRO A 103 -11.07 -12.34 -1.59
N LEU A 104 -10.64 -11.07 -1.63
CA LEU A 104 -10.75 -10.17 -0.49
C LEU A 104 -12.18 -9.66 -0.32
N TYR A 105 -12.56 -9.44 0.94
CA TYR A 105 -13.85 -8.87 1.30
C TYR A 105 -14.07 -7.51 0.62
N GLY A 106 -15.21 -7.36 -0.04
CA GLY A 106 -15.61 -6.10 -0.68
C GLY A 106 -14.88 -5.77 -1.99
N TYR A 107 -13.90 -6.58 -2.41
CA TYR A 107 -13.13 -6.30 -3.62
C TYR A 107 -13.99 -6.41 -4.89
N SER A 108 -13.92 -5.39 -5.74
CA SER A 108 -14.51 -5.38 -7.09
C SER A 108 -13.40 -5.27 -8.14
N PRO A 109 -13.31 -6.22 -9.09
CA PRO A 109 -12.27 -6.18 -10.12
C PRO A 109 -12.37 -4.91 -10.98
N LEU A 110 -11.23 -4.30 -11.26
CA LEU A 110 -11.14 -3.13 -12.14
C LEU A 110 -11.47 -3.52 -13.57
N THR A 111 -12.30 -2.72 -14.20
CA THR A 111 -12.58 -2.81 -15.64
C THR A 111 -11.39 -2.28 -16.44
N GLN A 112 -11.27 -2.68 -17.72
CA GLN A 112 -10.20 -2.19 -18.60
C GLN A 112 -10.14 -0.66 -18.67
N ARG A 113 -11.30 0.01 -18.72
CA ARG A 113 -11.38 1.48 -18.73
C ARG A 113 -10.78 2.11 -17.48
N GLN A 114 -11.02 1.53 -16.30
CA GLN A 114 -10.45 1.98 -15.03
C GLN A 114 -8.93 1.73 -15.01
N ILE A 115 -8.48 0.56 -15.45
CA ILE A 115 -7.06 0.23 -15.58
C ILE A 115 -6.35 1.28 -16.45
N ASP A 116 -6.86 1.57 -17.64
CA ASP A 116 -6.28 2.56 -18.55
C ASP A 116 -6.21 3.96 -17.92
N GLN A 117 -7.23 4.32 -17.15
CA GLN A 117 -7.28 5.58 -16.42
C GLN A 117 -6.23 5.63 -15.30
N TYR A 118 -6.13 4.58 -14.48
CA TYR A 118 -5.22 4.53 -13.35
C TYR A 118 -3.76 4.44 -13.78
N VAL A 119 -3.46 3.69 -14.86
CA VAL A 119 -2.12 3.69 -15.48
C VAL A 119 -1.68 5.11 -15.86
N LYS A 120 -2.56 5.87 -16.51
CA LYS A 120 -2.26 7.25 -16.92
C LYS A 120 -2.14 8.21 -15.73
N MET A 121 -2.91 7.99 -14.67
CA MET A 121 -2.98 8.88 -13.52
C MET A 121 -1.83 8.65 -12.53
N TYR A 122 -1.57 7.39 -12.16
CA TYR A 122 -0.67 7.07 -11.07
C TYR A 122 0.77 6.83 -11.49
N LEU A 123 1.02 6.10 -12.58
CA LEU A 123 2.40 5.73 -12.93
C LEU A 123 3.34 6.93 -13.20
N PRO A 124 2.89 8.07 -13.78
CA PRO A 124 3.77 9.22 -14.00
C PRO A 124 4.24 9.92 -12.73
N ILE A 125 3.53 9.78 -11.62
CA ILE A 125 3.85 10.46 -10.36
C ILE A 125 4.70 9.60 -9.41
N LEU A 126 4.88 8.31 -9.73
CA LEU A 126 5.66 7.40 -8.89
C LEU A 126 7.16 7.66 -8.98
N ASP A 127 7.84 7.60 -7.85
CA ASP A 127 9.29 7.46 -7.82
C ASP A 127 9.65 6.00 -8.17
N LEU A 128 10.12 5.76 -9.38
CA LEU A 128 10.37 4.41 -9.89
C LEU A 128 11.40 3.62 -9.07
N ARG A 129 12.22 4.29 -8.24
CA ARG A 129 13.09 3.62 -7.28
C ARG A 129 12.30 2.87 -6.20
N MET A 130 11.10 3.35 -5.89
CA MET A 130 10.19 2.81 -4.89
C MET A 130 9.15 1.84 -5.50
N VAL A 131 9.40 1.41 -6.74
CA VAL A 131 8.60 0.39 -7.45
C VAL A 131 9.49 -0.82 -7.69
N THR A 132 9.00 -2.00 -7.33
CA THR A 132 9.67 -3.28 -7.60
C THR A 132 8.72 -4.19 -8.34
N LEU A 133 9.18 -4.71 -9.46
CA LEU A 133 8.52 -5.76 -10.23
C LEU A 133 9.34 -7.03 -10.12
N ILE A 134 8.68 -8.15 -9.90
CA ILE A 134 9.30 -9.47 -9.90
C ILE A 134 8.64 -10.30 -11.00
N THR A 135 9.48 -10.84 -11.88
CA THR A 135 9.03 -11.68 -13.00
C THR A 135 9.60 -13.08 -12.90
N ASP A 136 8.94 -14.03 -13.52
CA ASP A 136 9.45 -15.39 -13.70
C ASP A 136 10.40 -15.52 -14.89
N ALA A 137 10.76 -16.76 -15.25
CA ALA A 137 11.65 -17.08 -16.37
C ALA A 137 11.09 -16.64 -17.73
N ASN A 138 9.77 -16.58 -17.87
CA ASN A 138 9.04 -16.24 -19.11
C ASN A 138 8.73 -14.74 -19.22
N ASP A 139 9.25 -13.93 -18.28
CA ASP A 139 8.96 -12.49 -18.18
C ASP A 139 7.51 -12.16 -17.76
N GLU A 140 6.81 -13.12 -17.17
CA GLU A 140 5.49 -12.88 -16.60
C GLU A 140 5.60 -12.23 -15.22
N LEU A 141 4.73 -11.24 -14.95
CA LEU A 141 4.71 -10.53 -13.67
C LEU A 141 4.16 -11.43 -12.57
N VAL A 142 4.99 -11.70 -11.57
CA VAL A 142 4.67 -12.56 -10.41
C VAL A 142 4.34 -11.75 -9.18
N CYS A 143 5.01 -10.61 -9.01
CA CYS A 143 4.82 -9.78 -7.85
C CYS A 143 5.14 -8.33 -8.16
N VAL A 144 4.43 -7.43 -7.52
CA VAL A 144 4.66 -5.99 -7.59
C VAL A 144 4.59 -5.39 -6.19
N GLY A 145 5.49 -4.45 -5.92
CA GLY A 145 5.45 -3.59 -4.74
C GLY A 145 5.59 -2.13 -5.17
N ILE A 146 4.65 -1.29 -4.77
CA ILE A 146 4.62 0.15 -5.05
C ILE A 146 4.48 0.90 -3.75
N SER A 147 5.36 1.86 -3.54
CA SER A 147 5.32 2.78 -2.41
C SER A 147 5.63 4.21 -2.87
N MET A 148 5.31 5.18 -2.05
CA MET A 148 5.61 6.59 -2.32
C MET A 148 5.90 7.35 -1.02
N PRO A 149 6.60 8.50 -1.08
CA PRO A 149 6.69 9.38 0.08
C PRO A 149 5.29 9.80 0.52
N SER A 150 5.01 9.75 1.83
CA SER A 150 3.70 10.19 2.32
C SER A 150 3.46 11.66 2.05
N LEU A 151 2.29 11.98 1.55
CA LEU A 151 1.83 13.35 1.33
C LEU A 151 1.03 13.91 2.52
N ALA A 152 0.77 13.11 3.55
CA ALA A 152 -0.11 13.45 4.66
C ALA A 152 0.30 14.76 5.36
N GLU A 153 1.57 14.91 5.75
CA GLU A 153 2.05 16.15 6.36
C GLU A 153 1.97 17.38 5.43
N ALA A 154 2.23 17.16 4.12
CA ALA A 154 2.17 18.24 3.14
C ALA A 154 0.73 18.72 2.95
N LEU A 155 -0.23 17.81 2.89
CA LEU A 155 -1.66 18.10 2.82
C LEU A 155 -2.15 18.79 4.09
N GLN A 156 -1.71 18.34 5.26
CA GLN A 156 -2.05 18.97 6.53
C GLN A 156 -1.54 20.43 6.59
N LYS A 157 -0.26 20.67 6.22
CA LYS A 157 0.34 22.01 6.19
C LYS A 157 -0.32 22.95 5.19
N SER A 158 -0.83 22.40 4.09
CA SER A 158 -1.56 23.18 3.08
C SER A 158 -3.05 23.34 3.38
N HIS A 159 -3.55 22.74 4.47
CA HIS A 159 -4.99 22.65 4.78
C HIS A 159 -5.81 22.08 3.61
N GLY A 160 -5.24 21.13 2.85
CA GLY A 160 -5.87 20.55 1.66
C GLY A 160 -5.98 21.48 0.45
N ARG A 161 -5.38 22.68 0.50
CA ARG A 161 -5.44 23.67 -0.58
C ARG A 161 -4.19 23.63 -1.43
N LEU A 162 -4.37 23.60 -2.76
CA LEU A 162 -3.24 23.63 -3.70
C LEU A 162 -2.60 25.02 -3.80
N LEU A 163 -3.42 26.07 -3.79
CA LEU A 163 -2.98 27.47 -3.90
C LEU A 163 -3.17 28.20 -2.57
N PRO A 164 -2.31 29.20 -2.24
CA PRO A 164 -1.16 29.67 -3.04
C PRO A 164 0.10 28.82 -2.90
N LEU A 165 0.35 28.08 -1.80
CA LEU A 165 1.61 27.40 -1.51
C LEU A 165 1.51 25.88 -1.35
N GLY A 166 0.32 25.30 -1.43
CA GLY A 166 0.13 23.85 -1.23
C GLY A 166 0.91 23.00 -2.23
N TRP A 167 0.98 23.41 -3.49
CA TRP A 167 1.80 22.75 -4.51
C TRP A 167 3.29 22.66 -4.13
N PHE A 168 3.80 23.68 -3.44
CA PHE A 168 5.20 23.68 -2.98
C PHE A 168 5.43 22.64 -1.89
N TYR A 169 4.50 22.48 -0.93
CA TYR A 169 4.59 21.43 0.09
C TYR A 169 4.53 20.05 -0.52
N LEU A 170 3.68 19.83 -1.52
CA LEU A 170 3.57 18.55 -2.23
C LEU A 170 4.84 18.23 -3.03
N LEU A 171 5.36 19.18 -3.82
CA LEU A 171 6.61 18.98 -4.56
C LEU A 171 7.79 18.73 -3.60
N LYS A 172 7.82 19.42 -2.47
CA LYS A 172 8.83 19.20 -1.44
C LYS A 172 8.76 17.78 -0.88
N ALA A 173 7.57 17.27 -0.58
CA ALA A 173 7.39 15.91 -0.07
C ALA A 173 7.84 14.87 -1.10
N LEU A 174 7.51 15.06 -2.39
CA LEU A 174 7.81 14.09 -3.45
C LEU A 174 9.28 14.11 -3.89
N PHE A 175 9.88 15.29 -4.06
CA PHE A 175 11.12 15.41 -4.83
C PHE A 175 12.31 16.01 -4.10
N MET A 176 12.15 16.71 -2.97
CA MET A 176 13.28 17.34 -2.29
C MET A 176 14.02 16.38 -1.35
N LYS A 177 15.35 16.58 -1.18
CA LYS A 177 16.26 15.73 -0.38
C LYS A 177 15.89 15.58 1.10
N ARG A 178 15.10 16.48 1.69
CA ARG A 178 14.53 16.34 3.05
C ARG A 178 13.05 16.00 2.92
N ARG A 179 12.79 14.74 2.59
CA ARG A 179 11.46 14.19 2.36
C ARG A 179 10.68 13.97 3.65
N ALA A 180 9.44 13.57 3.49
CA ALA A 180 8.66 12.99 4.57
C ALA A 180 9.47 11.86 5.24
N LYS A 181 9.40 11.78 6.56
CA LYS A 181 10.00 10.65 7.31
C LYS A 181 9.22 9.35 7.09
N MET A 182 8.01 9.49 6.62
CA MET A 182 7.06 8.42 6.37
C MET A 182 6.90 8.17 4.87
N LEU A 183 6.78 6.92 4.51
CA LEU A 183 6.32 6.48 3.19
C LEU A 183 5.00 5.73 3.32
N ASP A 184 4.17 5.77 2.28
CA ASP A 184 2.94 5.01 2.19
C ASP A 184 3.18 3.77 1.31
N LEU A 185 2.82 2.57 1.82
CA LEU A 185 2.79 1.35 1.03
C LEU A 185 1.48 1.33 0.25
N LEU A 186 1.54 1.57 -1.06
CA LEU A 186 0.33 1.75 -1.88
C LEU A 186 -0.23 0.43 -2.41
N LEU A 187 0.65 -0.47 -2.85
CA LEU A 187 0.24 -1.72 -3.48
C LEU A 187 1.29 -2.79 -3.25
N VAL A 188 0.86 -3.95 -2.80
CA VAL A 188 1.64 -5.19 -2.82
C VAL A 188 0.75 -6.30 -3.35
N ALA A 189 1.01 -6.77 -4.56
CA ALA A 189 0.29 -7.90 -5.14
C ALA A 189 1.24 -9.04 -5.48
N VAL A 190 0.84 -10.26 -5.13
CA VAL A 190 1.57 -11.50 -5.43
C VAL A 190 0.61 -12.45 -6.12
N LYS A 191 1.00 -12.97 -7.27
CA LYS A 191 0.22 -13.94 -8.03
C LYS A 191 -0.18 -15.12 -7.14
N PRO A 192 -1.45 -15.57 -7.15
CA PRO A 192 -1.96 -16.58 -6.20
C PRO A 192 -1.08 -17.81 -6.07
N GLU A 193 -0.56 -18.32 -7.19
CA GLU A 193 0.32 -19.49 -7.21
C GLU A 193 1.69 -19.26 -6.53
N TYR A 194 2.10 -18.01 -6.32
CA TYR A 194 3.36 -17.63 -5.65
C TYR A 194 3.15 -17.14 -4.21
N GLN A 195 1.91 -17.00 -3.77
CA GLN A 195 1.60 -16.67 -2.38
C GLN A 195 2.13 -17.76 -1.43
N ASN A 196 2.49 -17.36 -0.21
CA ASN A 196 3.09 -18.25 0.82
C ASN A 196 4.42 -18.92 0.42
N LYS A 197 5.03 -18.52 -0.72
CA LYS A 197 6.34 -19.03 -1.15
C LYS A 197 7.50 -18.12 -0.80
N GLY A 198 7.27 -17.07 0.00
CA GLY A 198 8.30 -16.13 0.45
C GLY A 198 8.72 -15.08 -0.58
N VAL A 199 7.96 -14.88 -1.65
CA VAL A 199 8.27 -13.88 -2.70
C VAL A 199 8.35 -12.48 -2.13
N ASN A 200 7.59 -12.16 -1.07
CA ASN A 200 7.67 -10.88 -0.38
C ASN A 200 9.09 -10.57 0.14
N ALA A 201 9.90 -11.58 0.45
CA ALA A 201 11.29 -11.37 0.87
C ALA A 201 12.13 -10.72 -0.24
N LEU A 202 11.84 -10.99 -1.52
CA LEU A 202 12.51 -10.32 -2.63
C LEU A 202 12.10 -8.84 -2.70
N LEU A 203 10.81 -8.52 -2.50
CA LEU A 203 10.36 -7.11 -2.44
C LEU A 203 11.12 -6.34 -1.36
N PHE A 204 11.14 -6.87 -0.14
CA PHE A 204 11.79 -6.22 0.99
C PHE A 204 13.31 -6.11 0.80
N SER A 205 13.95 -7.13 0.23
CA SER A 205 15.39 -7.09 -0.07
C SER A 205 15.76 -5.99 -1.05
N ASP A 206 14.87 -5.64 -1.96
CA ASP A 206 15.09 -4.59 -2.94
C ASP A 206 14.66 -3.20 -2.43
N LEU A 207 13.53 -3.09 -1.74
CA LEU A 207 12.94 -1.82 -1.34
C LEU A 207 13.56 -1.22 -0.06
N ILE A 208 13.91 -2.04 0.94
CA ILE A 208 14.46 -1.55 2.21
C ILE A 208 15.73 -0.71 1.99
N PRO A 209 16.72 -1.13 1.19
CA PRO A 209 17.90 -0.30 0.92
C PRO A 209 17.57 1.04 0.23
N VAL A 210 16.52 1.05 -0.59
CA VAL A 210 16.02 2.28 -1.22
C VAL A 210 15.43 3.21 -0.16
N TYR A 211 14.60 2.69 0.75
CA TYR A 211 13.99 3.47 1.83
C TYR A 211 15.05 4.07 2.76
N GLN A 212 16.04 3.28 3.16
CA GLN A 212 17.18 3.72 3.97
C GLN A 212 17.96 4.85 3.28
N LYS A 213 18.33 4.65 2.01
CA LYS A 213 19.05 5.66 1.22
C LYS A 213 18.27 6.95 1.03
N LEU A 214 16.94 6.87 0.99
CA LEU A 214 16.04 8.01 0.89
C LEU A 214 15.74 8.67 2.24
N GLY A 215 16.15 8.05 3.36
CA GLY A 215 16.03 8.60 4.72
C GLY A 215 14.65 8.44 5.34
N PHE A 216 13.86 7.46 4.89
CA PHE A 216 12.60 7.11 5.55
C PHE A 216 12.86 6.42 6.88
N ILE A 217 12.02 6.72 7.87
CA ILE A 217 12.10 6.15 9.23
C ILE A 217 11.07 5.03 9.38
N PHE A 218 9.87 5.21 8.82
CA PHE A 218 8.82 4.22 8.89
C PHE A 218 7.93 4.25 7.64
N ALA A 219 7.28 3.12 7.41
CA ALA A 219 6.24 2.96 6.41
C ALA A 219 4.86 2.90 7.09
N GLU A 220 3.87 3.42 6.43
CA GLU A 220 2.46 3.24 6.76
C GLU A 220 1.88 2.17 5.86
N SER A 221 1.28 1.10 6.44
CA SER A 221 0.53 0.16 5.63
C SER A 221 -0.76 0.82 5.14
N ASN A 222 -1.29 0.34 4.02
CA ASN A 222 -2.68 0.59 3.68
C ASN A 222 -3.59 -0.23 4.61
N PRO A 223 -4.91 0.08 4.66
CA PRO A 223 -5.85 -0.72 5.42
C PRO A 223 -5.77 -2.21 5.02
N GLU A 224 -5.48 -3.07 5.98
CA GLU A 224 -5.39 -4.52 5.81
C GLU A 224 -6.56 -5.19 6.53
N LEU A 225 -7.28 -6.07 5.88
CA LEU A 225 -8.37 -6.81 6.53
C LEU A 225 -7.88 -7.50 7.80
N GLU A 226 -8.59 -7.31 8.91
CA GLU A 226 -8.26 -7.89 10.22
C GLU A 226 -8.08 -9.42 10.15
N LEU A 227 -8.87 -10.09 9.32
CA LEU A 227 -8.82 -11.54 9.14
C LEU A 227 -7.75 -12.01 8.14
N ASN A 228 -7.03 -11.10 7.47
CA ASN A 228 -5.98 -11.46 6.53
C ASN A 228 -4.64 -11.67 7.25
N GLY A 229 -4.58 -12.69 8.12
CA GLY A 229 -3.36 -13.03 8.86
C GLY A 229 -2.14 -13.33 7.99
N LYS A 230 -2.34 -13.68 6.69
CA LYS A 230 -1.23 -13.92 5.76
C LYS A 230 -0.47 -12.63 5.41
N VAL A 231 -1.19 -11.53 5.26
CA VAL A 231 -0.58 -10.23 5.01
C VAL A 231 0.08 -9.72 6.29
N GLN A 232 -0.59 -9.86 7.43
CA GLN A 232 -0.07 -9.40 8.72
C GLN A 232 1.20 -10.15 9.15
N ALA A 233 1.29 -11.47 8.89
CA ALA A 233 2.46 -12.28 9.19
C ALA A 233 3.76 -11.82 8.48
N GLN A 234 3.67 -11.03 7.41
CA GLN A 234 4.86 -10.44 6.78
C GLN A 234 5.54 -9.39 7.68
N TRP A 235 4.80 -8.81 8.62
CA TRP A 235 5.30 -7.79 9.53
C TRP A 235 6.00 -8.36 10.77
N ASP A 236 5.89 -9.66 11.06
CA ASP A 236 6.50 -10.32 12.23
C ASP A 236 8.03 -10.15 12.33
N TYR A 237 8.67 -9.79 11.21
CA TYR A 237 10.12 -9.58 11.14
C TYR A 237 10.54 -8.13 11.28
N PHE A 238 9.60 -7.23 11.48
CA PHE A 238 9.83 -5.79 11.59
C PHE A 238 9.33 -5.28 12.94
N GLU A 239 9.91 -4.21 13.41
CA GLU A 239 9.31 -3.44 14.50
C GLU A 239 8.06 -2.75 13.95
N THR A 240 6.90 -3.09 14.52
CA THR A 240 5.60 -2.61 14.05
C THR A 240 4.72 -2.17 15.19
N GLN A 241 3.82 -1.24 14.88
CA GLN A 241 2.77 -0.79 15.78
C GLN A 241 1.46 -0.71 15.00
N GLN A 242 0.46 -1.51 15.38
CA GLN A 242 -0.90 -1.25 14.92
C GLN A 242 -1.36 0.06 15.57
N HIS A 243 -1.75 1.03 14.77
CA HIS A 243 -2.06 2.37 15.28
C HIS A 243 -3.38 2.95 14.80
N LYS A 244 -4.01 2.35 13.81
CA LYS A 244 -5.36 2.71 13.36
C LYS A 244 -6.19 1.47 13.08
N ARG A 245 -7.50 1.63 13.21
CA ARG A 245 -8.52 0.63 12.85
C ARG A 245 -9.69 1.32 12.17
N ARG A 246 -10.17 0.68 11.11
CA ARG A 246 -11.36 1.12 10.37
C ARG A 246 -12.39 0.03 10.36
N ARG A 247 -13.67 0.41 10.26
CA ARG A 247 -14.80 -0.52 10.32
C ARG A 247 -15.80 -0.25 9.22
N ALA A 248 -16.23 -1.30 8.52
CA ALA A 248 -17.50 -1.33 7.81
C ALA A 248 -18.60 -1.72 8.79
N PHE A 249 -19.73 -1.03 8.69
CA PHE A 249 -20.90 -1.27 9.50
C PHE A 249 -22.02 -1.83 8.63
N ILE A 250 -22.75 -2.80 9.16
CA ILE A 250 -23.92 -3.42 8.55
C ILE A 250 -25.15 -3.25 9.44
N LYS A 251 -26.32 -3.18 8.83
CA LYS A 251 -27.62 -3.24 9.52
C LYS A 251 -28.61 -3.96 8.64
N GLU A 252 -29.31 -4.97 9.19
CA GLU A 252 -30.42 -5.60 8.52
C GLU A 252 -31.61 -4.63 8.45
N ILE A 253 -32.16 -4.52 7.25
CA ILE A 253 -33.40 -3.76 7.01
C ILE A 253 -34.59 -4.75 7.12
N LYS A 254 -35.44 -4.51 8.12
CA LYS A 254 -36.63 -5.27 8.31
C LYS A 254 -37.78 -4.71 7.47
#